data_54e7122b5fe2771f6d0c31e451740b17
#
_entry.id   54e7122b5fe2771f6d0c31e451740b17
#
_cell.length_a   1.000
_cell.length_b   1.000
_cell.length_c   1.000
_cell.angle_alpha   90.00
_cell.angle_beta   90.00
_cell.angle_gamma   90.00
#
_symmetry.space_group_name_H-M   'P 1'
#
loop_
_entity.id
_entity.type
_entity.pdbx_description
1 polymer ?
#
loop_
_entity_poly.entity_id
_entity_poly.type
_entity_poly.pdbx_seq_one_letter_code
_entity_poly.pdbx_strand_id
1 'polypeptide(L)'
;SNSIDIDMTPMIDIVFQLITFFMVVINFDAADADERVRMAISDLARPPKVKPTGELVLQMGFDRVTNRGGQTRKDGPFLFYSGEKITVQSFDRVFRPMLDREFQIEKLKGNLDSDGKTRTPVVIRADAECPTGDVQKLIQVCQQAGYEKFALKAMQPE
;
A
#
# COMPACT_ATOMS: atom_id res chain seq x y z
N SER A 1 -45.24 -42.10 39.97
CA SER A 1 -44.69 -40.81 39.54
C SER A 1 -43.97 -40.97 38.20
N ASN A 2 -44.64 -40.53 37.14
CA ASN A 2 -43.99 -40.51 35.81
C ASN A 2 -43.03 -39.31 35.79
N SER A 3 -41.77 -39.59 36.06
CA SER A 3 -40.72 -38.63 35.74
C SER A 3 -40.53 -38.66 34.22
N ILE A 4 -40.97 -37.60 33.57
CA ILE A 4 -40.68 -37.38 32.15
C ILE A 4 -39.23 -36.94 32.10
N ASP A 5 -38.33 -37.88 31.81
CA ASP A 5 -36.94 -37.59 31.49
C ASP A 5 -36.91 -36.89 30.12
N ILE A 6 -36.75 -35.58 30.15
CA ILE A 6 -36.57 -34.80 28.94
C ILE A 6 -35.14 -35.07 28.43
N ASP A 7 -35.05 -35.74 27.28
CA ASP A 7 -33.75 -35.93 26.61
C ASP A 7 -33.23 -34.58 26.09
N MET A 8 -32.18 -34.09 26.71
CA MET A 8 -31.52 -32.82 26.37
C MET A 8 -30.47 -32.94 25.27
N THR A 9 -30.20 -34.19 24.80
CA THR A 9 -29.16 -34.45 23.81
C THR A 9 -29.35 -33.71 22.48
N PRO A 10 -30.59 -33.62 21.91
CA PRO A 10 -30.80 -32.83 20.69
C PRO A 10 -30.56 -31.32 20.87
N MET A 11 -30.84 -30.79 22.05
CA MET A 11 -30.61 -29.37 22.35
C MET A 11 -29.13 -29.07 22.47
N ILE A 12 -28.36 -29.96 23.09
CA ILE A 12 -26.90 -29.85 23.21
C ILE A 12 -26.25 -29.93 21.81
N ASP A 13 -26.75 -30.81 20.95
CA ASP A 13 -26.24 -30.97 19.58
C ASP A 13 -26.45 -29.69 18.74
N ILE A 14 -27.63 -29.09 18.81
CA ILE A 14 -27.92 -27.82 18.14
C ILE A 14 -27.01 -26.69 18.64
N VAL A 15 -26.78 -26.60 19.93
CA VAL A 15 -25.88 -25.59 20.53
C VAL A 15 -24.45 -25.86 20.08
N PHE A 16 -24.01 -27.11 20.05
CA PHE A 16 -22.68 -27.49 19.57
C PHE A 16 -22.49 -27.15 18.09
N GLN A 17 -23.48 -27.41 17.24
CA GLN A 17 -23.43 -27.09 15.82
C GLN A 17 -23.37 -25.55 15.62
N LEU A 18 -24.13 -24.77 16.38
CA LEU A 18 -24.07 -23.32 16.33
C LEU A 18 -22.69 -22.77 16.74
N ILE A 19 -22.13 -23.29 17.82
CA ILE A 19 -20.80 -22.89 18.29
C ILE A 19 -19.74 -23.24 17.24
N THR A 20 -19.79 -24.45 16.67
CA THR A 20 -18.87 -24.88 15.63
C THR A 20 -19.01 -24.02 14.37
N PHE A 21 -20.24 -23.71 13.97
CA PHE A 21 -20.52 -22.85 12.83
C PHE A 21 -19.96 -21.44 13.04
N PHE A 22 -20.24 -20.83 14.18
CA PHE A 22 -19.71 -19.49 14.48
C PHE A 22 -18.18 -19.50 14.60
N MET A 23 -17.59 -20.56 15.16
CA MET A 23 -16.15 -20.71 15.27
C MET A 23 -15.48 -20.77 13.88
N VAL A 24 -16.07 -21.50 12.95
CA VAL A 24 -15.60 -21.57 11.55
C VAL A 24 -15.77 -20.22 10.86
N VAL A 25 -16.93 -19.58 10.99
CA VAL A 25 -17.19 -18.26 10.37
C VAL A 25 -16.26 -17.19 10.91
N ILE A 26 -16.05 -17.14 12.23
CA ILE A 26 -15.12 -16.19 12.84
C ILE A 26 -13.68 -16.42 12.40
N ASN A 27 -13.27 -17.70 12.23
CA ASN A 27 -11.93 -17.99 11.72
C ASN A 27 -11.75 -17.59 10.26
N PHE A 28 -12.78 -17.67 9.42
CA PHE A 28 -12.73 -17.15 8.06
C PHE A 28 -12.66 -15.63 8.05
N ASP A 29 -13.43 -14.95 8.87
CA ASP A 29 -13.37 -13.49 9.00
C ASP A 29 -12.02 -13.02 9.56
N ALA A 30 -11.42 -13.79 10.48
CA ALA A 30 -10.10 -13.49 11.02
C ALA A 30 -8.99 -13.70 9.96
N ALA A 31 -9.10 -14.73 9.11
CA ALA A 31 -8.16 -14.95 8.02
C ALA A 31 -8.27 -13.84 6.96
N ASP A 32 -9.48 -13.46 6.57
CA ASP A 32 -9.72 -12.33 5.67
C ASP A 32 -9.34 -10.98 6.31
N ALA A 33 -9.55 -10.83 7.62
CA ALA A 33 -9.15 -9.64 8.34
C ALA A 33 -7.63 -9.54 8.47
N ASP A 34 -6.90 -10.64 8.61
CA ASP A 34 -5.44 -10.63 8.68
C ASP A 34 -4.83 -10.27 7.31
N GLU A 35 -5.43 -10.74 6.21
CA GLU A 35 -5.04 -10.34 4.87
C GLU A 35 -5.45 -8.88 4.56
N ARG A 36 -6.65 -8.46 4.99
CA ARG A 36 -7.11 -7.07 4.90
C ARG A 36 -6.36 -6.15 5.86
N VAL A 37 -5.98 -6.62 7.03
CA VAL A 37 -5.15 -5.86 7.98
C VAL A 37 -3.72 -5.75 7.47
N ARG A 38 -3.19 -6.74 6.77
CA ARG A 38 -1.90 -6.61 6.07
C ARG A 38 -2.01 -5.65 4.87
N MET A 39 -3.10 -5.68 4.13
CA MET A 39 -3.40 -4.66 3.13
C MET A 39 -3.73 -3.31 3.77
N ALA A 40 -4.44 -3.28 4.90
CA ALA A 40 -4.80 -2.05 5.59
C ALA A 40 -3.63 -1.46 6.37
N ILE A 41 -2.66 -2.24 6.82
CA ILE A 41 -1.40 -1.72 7.36
C ILE A 41 -0.54 -1.19 6.22
N SER A 42 -0.56 -1.82 5.05
CA SER A 42 -0.05 -1.22 3.81
C SER A 42 -0.87 0.00 3.35
N ASP A 43 -2.18 0.00 3.57
CA ASP A 43 -3.07 1.12 3.24
C ASP A 43 -3.13 2.19 4.33
N LEU A 44 -2.85 1.85 5.59
CA LEU A 44 -2.66 2.80 6.71
C LEU A 44 -1.24 3.36 6.71
N ALA A 45 -0.27 2.67 6.13
CA ALA A 45 1.01 3.23 5.74
C ALA A 45 0.88 4.08 4.45
N ARG A 46 -0.24 3.98 3.71
CA ARG A 46 -0.63 5.05 2.81
C ARG A 46 -1.07 6.23 3.67
N PRO A 47 -0.45 7.39 3.52
CA PRO A 47 -1.02 8.60 4.08
C PRO A 47 -2.50 8.64 3.66
N PRO A 48 -3.40 9.09 4.54
CA PRO A 48 -4.81 9.18 4.22
C PRO A 48 -4.95 9.82 2.85
N LYS A 49 -5.87 9.34 2.02
CA LYS A 49 -6.15 9.86 0.67
C LYS A 49 -6.49 11.37 0.62
N VAL A 50 -6.60 11.99 1.77
CA VAL A 50 -6.42 13.42 1.93
C VAL A 50 -4.93 13.66 1.67
N LYS A 51 -4.57 13.91 0.42
CA LYS A 51 -3.27 14.52 0.13
C LYS A 51 -3.11 15.65 1.13
N PRO A 52 -2.15 15.61 2.05
CA PRO A 52 -1.83 16.82 2.77
C PRO A 52 -1.57 17.84 1.69
N THR A 53 -2.38 18.87 1.66
CA THR A 53 -2.37 19.91 0.64
C THR A 53 -0.93 20.40 0.54
N GLY A 54 -0.20 19.92 -0.46
CA GLY A 54 1.14 20.37 -0.74
C GLY A 54 2.29 19.36 -0.68
N GLU A 55 2.06 18.06 -0.65
CA GLU A 55 3.14 17.05 -0.73
C GLU A 55 2.87 16.02 -1.83
N LEU A 56 3.90 15.68 -2.60
CA LEU A 56 3.87 14.56 -3.53
C LEU A 56 4.49 13.33 -2.84
N VAL A 57 3.68 12.31 -2.56
CA VAL A 57 4.16 11.10 -1.89
C VAL A 57 4.39 10.00 -2.91
N LEU A 58 5.60 9.51 -2.98
CA LEU A 58 6.03 8.39 -3.83
C LEU A 58 6.45 7.22 -2.94
N GLN A 59 6.00 6.03 -3.28
CA GLN A 59 6.33 4.82 -2.52
C GLN A 59 7.06 3.82 -3.41
N MET A 60 8.25 3.42 -2.99
CA MET A 60 9.01 2.34 -3.62
C MET A 60 9.04 1.12 -2.70
N GLY A 61 8.76 -0.03 -3.26
CA GLY A 61 8.76 -1.28 -2.49
C GLY A 61 8.73 -2.50 -3.38
N PHE A 62 8.60 -3.64 -2.74
CA PHE A 62 8.52 -4.94 -3.38
C PHE A 62 7.10 -5.48 -3.33
N ASP A 63 6.72 -6.17 -4.39
CA ASP A 63 5.51 -6.97 -4.38
C ASP A 63 5.82 -8.39 -3.88
N ARG A 64 4.94 -8.94 -3.08
CA ARG A 64 5.06 -10.30 -2.58
C ARG A 64 4.08 -11.18 -3.35
N VAL A 65 4.61 -11.97 -4.27
CA VAL A 65 3.82 -12.94 -5.02
C VAL A 65 3.97 -14.30 -4.37
N THR A 66 2.87 -14.82 -3.85
CA THR A 66 2.82 -16.18 -3.29
C THR A 66 2.36 -17.16 -4.37
N ASN A 67 3.20 -18.12 -4.70
CA ASN A 67 2.87 -19.19 -5.63
C ASN A 67 1.90 -20.19 -4.97
N ARG A 68 1.18 -20.95 -5.79
CA ARG A 68 0.25 -22.00 -5.34
C ARG A 68 0.88 -23.06 -4.39
N GLY A 69 2.20 -23.09 -4.28
CA GLY A 69 2.96 -23.94 -3.35
C GLY A 69 3.37 -23.27 -2.04
N GLY A 70 2.84 -22.09 -1.70
CA GLY A 70 3.12 -21.39 -0.44
C GLY A 70 4.50 -20.69 -0.39
N GLN A 71 5.25 -20.69 -1.48
CA GLN A 71 6.51 -19.95 -1.56
C GLN A 71 6.24 -18.50 -1.93
N THR A 72 6.66 -17.59 -1.08
CA THR A 72 6.57 -16.16 -1.33
C THR A 72 7.84 -15.66 -2.00
N ARG A 73 7.70 -15.14 -3.23
CA ARG A 73 8.77 -14.47 -3.96
C ARG A 73 8.58 -12.96 -3.87
N LYS A 74 9.66 -12.25 -3.61
CA LYS A 74 9.69 -10.79 -3.71
C LYS A 74 9.98 -10.40 -5.16
N ASP A 75 9.10 -9.60 -5.74
CA ASP A 75 9.25 -9.01 -7.06
C ASP A 75 9.42 -7.50 -6.93
N GLY A 76 10.32 -6.94 -7.69
CA GLY A 76 10.57 -5.50 -7.69
C GLY A 76 12.05 -5.14 -7.69
N PRO A 77 12.40 -3.90 -7.32
CA PRO A 77 11.53 -2.87 -6.76
C PRO A 77 10.58 -2.20 -7.76
N PHE A 78 9.42 -1.79 -7.28
CA PHE A 78 8.43 -1.05 -8.05
C PHE A 78 8.15 0.30 -7.40
N LEU A 79 7.81 1.29 -8.22
CA LEU A 79 7.18 2.51 -7.76
C LEU A 79 5.66 2.30 -7.76
N PHE A 80 5.03 2.51 -6.62
CA PHE A 80 3.58 2.50 -6.47
C PHE A 80 3.07 3.94 -6.51
N TYR A 81 2.44 4.31 -7.60
CA TYR A 81 1.90 5.63 -7.79
C TYR A 81 0.54 5.58 -8.48
N SER A 82 -0.44 6.26 -7.92
CA SER A 82 -1.81 6.34 -8.45
C SER A 82 -2.47 4.97 -8.72
N GLY A 83 -2.12 3.95 -7.93
CA GLY A 83 -2.64 2.58 -8.08
C GLY A 83 -1.92 1.74 -9.14
N GLU A 84 -0.92 2.26 -9.80
CA GLU A 84 -0.10 1.55 -10.77
C GLU A 84 1.24 1.12 -10.19
N LYS A 85 1.73 -0.03 -10.66
CA LYS A 85 3.09 -0.52 -10.41
C LYS A 85 3.98 -0.15 -11.58
N ILE A 86 5.00 0.64 -11.31
CA ILE A 86 5.91 1.13 -12.34
C ILE A 86 7.30 0.56 -12.07
N THR A 87 7.87 -0.12 -13.05
CA THR A 87 9.24 -0.63 -12.95
C THR A 87 10.26 0.50 -13.12
N VAL A 88 11.44 0.33 -12.52
CA VAL A 88 12.51 1.33 -12.61
C VAL A 88 12.92 1.62 -14.07
N GLN A 89 12.90 0.62 -14.93
CA GLN A 89 13.19 0.76 -16.36
C GLN A 89 12.14 1.56 -17.13
N SER A 90 10.93 1.66 -16.57
CA SER A 90 9.79 2.35 -17.19
C SER A 90 9.59 3.77 -16.66
N PHE A 91 10.45 4.27 -15.79
CA PHE A 91 10.30 5.61 -15.20
C PHE A 91 10.18 6.71 -16.25
N ASP A 92 11.03 6.70 -17.26
CA ASP A 92 11.01 7.73 -18.30
C ASP A 92 9.79 7.63 -19.21
N ARG A 93 9.28 6.42 -19.43
CA ARG A 93 8.18 6.17 -20.37
C ARG A 93 6.80 6.28 -19.71
N VAL A 94 6.66 5.82 -18.48
CA VAL A 94 5.35 5.73 -17.80
C VAL A 94 5.22 6.79 -16.72
N PHE A 95 6.19 6.91 -15.83
CA PHE A 95 6.13 7.80 -14.68
C PHE A 95 6.36 9.27 -15.06
N ARG A 96 7.28 9.55 -15.95
CA ARG A 96 7.59 10.92 -16.39
C ARG A 96 6.37 11.67 -16.93
N PRO A 97 5.54 11.10 -17.82
CA PRO A 97 4.31 11.76 -18.28
C PRO A 97 3.31 12.05 -17.16
N MET A 98 3.23 11.17 -16.17
CA MET A 98 2.37 11.37 -14.99
C MET A 98 2.86 12.54 -14.15
N LEU A 99 4.16 12.65 -13.92
CA LEU A 99 4.79 13.80 -13.25
C LEU A 99 4.58 15.10 -14.01
N ASP A 100 4.70 15.08 -15.33
CA ASP A 100 4.49 16.26 -16.16
C ASP A 100 3.06 16.79 -16.04
N ARG A 101 2.07 15.90 -15.93
CA ARG A 101 0.68 16.28 -15.64
C ARG A 101 0.53 16.92 -14.27
N GLU A 102 1.10 16.31 -13.24
CA GLU A 102 1.09 16.88 -11.88
C GLU A 102 1.77 18.24 -11.84
N PHE A 103 2.88 18.40 -12.53
CA PHE A 103 3.59 19.67 -12.65
C PHE A 103 2.72 20.74 -13.33
N GLN A 104 1.98 20.41 -14.38
CA GLN A 104 1.05 21.33 -15.02
C GLN A 104 -0.08 21.76 -14.07
N ILE A 105 -0.57 20.86 -13.25
CA ILE A 105 -1.56 21.18 -12.21
C ILE A 105 -0.96 22.14 -11.17
N GLU A 106 0.26 21.89 -10.72
CA GLU A 106 0.97 22.78 -9.79
C GLU A 106 1.22 24.16 -10.40
N LYS A 107 1.55 24.22 -11.68
CA LYS A 107 1.69 25.47 -12.44
C LYS A 107 0.39 26.26 -12.50
N LEU A 108 -0.73 25.58 -12.77
CA LEU A 108 -2.07 26.21 -12.79
C LEU A 108 -2.49 26.71 -11.42
N LYS A 109 -2.07 26.04 -10.34
CA LYS A 109 -2.30 26.51 -8.95
C LYS A 109 -1.40 27.67 -8.54
N GLY A 110 -0.45 28.08 -9.37
CA GLY A 110 0.50 29.11 -9.04
C GLY A 110 1.55 28.72 -8.00
N ASN A 111 1.79 27.42 -7.82
CA ASN A 111 2.70 26.88 -6.82
C ASN A 111 4.13 26.67 -7.36
N LEU A 112 4.57 27.57 -8.24
CA LEU A 112 5.92 27.60 -8.77
C LEU A 112 6.78 28.63 -8.06
N ASP A 113 8.06 28.35 -7.97
CA ASP A 113 9.09 29.23 -7.51
C ASP A 113 9.51 30.22 -8.61
N SER A 114 10.31 31.23 -8.26
CA SER A 114 10.89 32.19 -9.21
C SER A 114 11.71 31.54 -10.33
N ASP A 115 12.30 30.38 -10.06
CA ASP A 115 13.07 29.57 -11.01
C ASP A 115 12.22 28.64 -11.88
N GLY A 116 10.88 28.70 -11.77
CA GLY A 116 9.97 27.86 -12.52
C GLY A 116 9.86 26.42 -11.99
N LYS A 117 10.34 26.17 -10.78
CA LYS A 117 10.25 24.87 -10.11
C LYS A 117 9.13 24.86 -9.08
N THR A 118 8.54 23.68 -8.84
CA THR A 118 7.46 23.58 -7.89
C THR A 118 7.94 23.67 -6.44
N ARG A 119 7.18 24.37 -5.61
CA ARG A 119 7.40 24.42 -4.15
C ARG A 119 6.98 23.18 -3.42
N THR A 120 6.26 22.28 -4.07
CA THR A 120 5.75 21.05 -3.50
C THR A 120 6.88 20.09 -3.16
N PRO A 121 7.06 19.70 -1.90
CA PRO A 121 8.05 18.71 -1.54
C PRO A 121 7.64 17.31 -2.00
N VAL A 122 8.60 16.54 -2.46
CA VAL A 122 8.45 15.13 -2.80
C VAL A 122 8.88 14.27 -1.62
N VAL A 123 7.96 13.52 -1.06
CA VAL A 123 8.25 12.57 0.01
C VAL A 123 8.39 11.17 -0.59
N ILE A 124 9.60 10.65 -0.59
CA ILE A 124 9.89 9.30 -1.08
C ILE A 124 9.92 8.34 0.12
N ARG A 125 9.00 7.39 0.11
CA ARG A 125 8.99 6.27 1.05
C ARG A 125 9.56 5.05 0.34
N ALA A 126 10.77 4.69 0.69
CA ALA A 126 11.45 3.53 0.13
C ALA A 126 11.57 2.41 1.18
N ASP A 127 11.35 1.17 0.75
CA ASP A 127 11.69 0.01 1.55
C ASP A 127 13.21 -0.01 1.79
N ALA A 128 13.63 -0.42 2.99
CA ALA A 128 15.05 -0.48 3.35
C ALA A 128 15.88 -1.41 2.43
N GLU A 129 15.23 -2.38 1.80
CA GLU A 129 15.85 -3.29 0.84
C GLU A 129 15.93 -2.73 -0.60
N CYS A 130 15.33 -1.57 -0.88
CA CYS A 130 15.41 -0.94 -2.19
C CYS A 130 16.84 -0.50 -2.49
N PRO A 131 17.38 -0.84 -3.69
CA PRO A 131 18.70 -0.36 -4.10
C PRO A 131 18.76 1.17 -4.12
N THR A 132 19.81 1.73 -3.55
CA THR A 132 20.01 3.18 -3.51
C THR A 132 20.05 3.80 -4.91
N GLY A 133 20.61 3.08 -5.89
CA GLY A 133 20.64 3.51 -7.28
C GLY A 133 19.27 3.71 -7.90
N ASP A 134 18.29 2.89 -7.55
CA ASP A 134 16.93 3.00 -8.05
C ASP A 134 16.18 4.19 -7.42
N VAL A 135 16.43 4.46 -6.15
CA VAL A 135 15.92 5.66 -5.46
C VAL A 135 16.54 6.93 -6.08
N GLN A 136 17.82 6.90 -6.40
CA GLN A 136 18.49 8.02 -7.07
C GLN A 136 17.91 8.29 -8.46
N LYS A 137 17.61 7.24 -9.24
CA LYS A 137 16.93 7.39 -10.54
C LYS A 137 15.58 8.06 -10.38
N LEU A 138 14.80 7.65 -9.37
CA LEU A 138 13.51 8.28 -9.07
C LEU A 138 13.68 9.79 -8.76
N ILE A 139 14.64 10.13 -7.92
CA ILE A 139 14.96 11.52 -7.59
C ILE A 139 15.35 12.30 -8.86
N GLN A 140 16.20 11.73 -9.72
CA GLN A 140 16.60 12.36 -10.97
C GLN A 140 15.42 12.65 -11.89
N VAL A 141 14.51 11.70 -12.05
CA VAL A 141 13.29 11.86 -12.87
C VAL A 141 12.43 12.99 -12.29
N CYS A 142 12.27 13.06 -10.98
CA CYS A 142 11.54 14.14 -10.31
C CYS A 142 12.22 15.49 -10.48
N GLN A 143 13.54 15.56 -10.37
CA GLN A 143 14.32 16.79 -10.59
C GLN A 143 14.18 17.29 -12.03
N GLN A 144 14.23 16.41 -13.01
CA GLN A 144 14.04 16.75 -14.41
C GLN A 144 12.60 17.23 -14.69
N ALA A 145 11.62 16.80 -13.92
CA ALA A 145 10.25 17.25 -14.02
C ALA A 145 9.99 18.62 -13.38
N GLY A 146 10.93 19.14 -12.57
CA GLY A 146 10.82 20.44 -11.93
C GLY A 146 10.61 20.43 -10.42
N TYR A 147 10.83 19.29 -9.76
CA TYR A 147 10.77 19.15 -8.30
C TYR A 147 12.16 19.31 -7.69
N GLU A 148 12.30 20.10 -6.66
CA GLU A 148 13.58 20.38 -5.99
C GLU A 148 13.67 19.89 -4.56
N LYS A 149 12.54 19.84 -3.86
CA LYS A 149 12.49 19.51 -2.44
C LYS A 149 12.18 18.03 -2.26
N PHE A 150 13.08 17.30 -1.61
CA PHE A 150 12.96 15.88 -1.37
C PHE A 150 13.08 15.56 0.12
N ALA A 151 12.19 14.71 0.60
CA ALA A 151 12.30 14.07 1.89
C ALA A 151 12.31 12.55 1.69
N LEU A 152 13.33 11.88 2.21
CA LEU A 152 13.46 10.43 2.13
C LEU A 152 13.07 9.80 3.47
N LYS A 153 12.09 8.90 3.43
CA LYS A 153 11.67 8.11 4.59
C LYS A 153 11.90 6.63 4.29
N ALA A 154 12.75 5.99 5.08
CA ALA A 154 12.93 4.56 5.03
C ALA A 154 11.74 3.87 5.71
N MET A 155 11.13 2.90 5.01
CA MET A 155 10.16 1.99 5.61
C MET A 155 10.93 0.78 6.13
N GLN A 156 10.73 0.45 7.41
CA GLN A 156 11.28 -0.79 7.93
C GLN A 156 10.46 -1.97 7.40
N PRO A 157 11.14 -3.04 6.94
CA PRO A 157 10.42 -4.27 6.65
C PRO A 157 9.86 -4.83 7.96
N GLU A 158 8.57 -5.08 7.97
CA GLU A 158 7.96 -5.91 9.01
C GLU A 158 8.33 -7.39 8.81
#